data_7ec0029068815931afa04adeb718d9d2
#
_entry.id   7ec0029068815931afa04adeb718d9d2
#
_cell.length_a   1.000
_cell.length_b   1.000
_cell.length_c   1.000
_cell.angle_alpha   90.00
_cell.angle_beta   90.00
_cell.angle_gamma   90.00
#
_symmetry.space_group_name_H-M   'P 1'
#
loop_
_entity.id
_entity.type
_entity.pdbx_description
1 polymer ?
#
loop_
_entity_poly.entity_id
_entity_poly.type
_entity_poly.pdbx_seq_one_letter_code
_entity_poly.pdbx_strand_id
1 'polypeptide(L)'
;MRANGESRDSPRSDRTTRAVVRSPRALICSLAAASLVLAGCGSAPPAATARPEEVRARITTLLPAGVADRPGWAIDIYAAFDALRLEPSLANICAVLAVTEQESTFRTDPTVPGLGRIARAEIDRRAERAGVPPLLVQAALQLRSPDSRTWSERISAARSEKELSDLFEDFISQVPLGQRFLAGYNPVRTGGPMQVSIAYAERQLKTHAYPYRMAGSVRDEVFSRRGGLYFGIAHLLDYPAHYDQPIYRFADFNAGQYASRNAAFQNAVSALTGVALDLDGDLVAPGGDATRPGSTEAAVRSLAPRLNLSDAEVRQALAQEGLPSLEQTRLWAGVFELADEAARRPAPRAMLPRIHLQSPKISRPLTTEWFARRVDERYQRCLTKGG
;
A
#
# COMPACT_ATOMS: atom_id res chain seq x y z
N MET A 1 -65.69 10.11 -8.02
CA MET A 1 -66.86 10.55 -7.18
C MET A 1 -66.26 11.45 -6.11
N ARG A 2 -66.52 12.72 -6.30
CA ARG A 2 -67.18 13.69 -5.38
C ARG A 2 -66.49 13.77 -4.00
N ALA A 3 -66.10 14.87 -3.50
CA ALA A 3 -66.24 16.31 -3.67
C ALA A 3 -66.27 16.97 -2.29
N ASN A 4 -65.71 18.14 -2.20
CA ASN A 4 -66.14 19.30 -1.39
C ASN A 4 -65.89 19.25 0.13
N GLY A 5 -65.56 20.29 0.77
CA GLY A 5 -65.48 21.71 0.48
C GLY A 5 -65.22 22.50 1.75
N GLU A 6 -64.78 23.70 1.56
CA GLU A 6 -65.25 25.01 2.10
C GLU A 6 -65.20 25.14 3.65
N SER A 7 -64.89 26.23 4.27
CA SER A 7 -64.71 27.66 3.92
C SER A 7 -64.74 28.51 5.20
N ARG A 8 -64.02 29.66 5.23
CA ARG A 8 -64.31 30.88 5.98
C ARG A 8 -64.10 30.89 7.49
N ASP A 9 -63.68 31.94 8.13
CA ASP A 9 -63.79 33.37 7.97
C ASP A 9 -62.86 34.14 8.88
N SER A 10 -62.43 35.32 8.45
CA SER A 10 -61.83 36.37 9.26
C SER A 10 -62.88 37.15 10.07
N PRO A 11 -62.48 37.91 11.10
CA PRO A 11 -62.62 39.39 10.87
C PRO A 11 -61.54 40.27 11.52
N ARG A 12 -61.51 41.45 10.98
CA ARG A 12 -60.80 42.70 11.21
C ARG A 12 -61.10 43.39 12.55
N SER A 13 -60.15 44.24 12.88
CA SER A 13 -60.23 45.65 13.40
C SER A 13 -59.40 45.77 14.70
N ASP A 14 -58.73 46.82 15.10
CA ASP A 14 -58.86 48.24 14.76
C ASP A 14 -57.61 49.02 15.23
N ARG A 15 -57.44 50.19 14.68
CA ARG A 15 -56.36 51.17 14.92
C ARG A 15 -56.37 51.73 16.30
N THR A 16 -55.20 52.07 16.83
CA THR A 16 -55.01 53.39 17.51
C THR A 16 -53.52 53.81 17.40
N THR A 17 -53.36 54.89 16.71
CA THR A 17 -52.21 55.77 16.58
C THR A 17 -51.88 56.47 17.91
N ARG A 18 -50.65 56.38 18.44
CA ARG A 18 -50.11 57.40 19.35
C ARG A 18 -48.69 57.80 18.91
N ALA A 19 -48.60 59.02 18.46
CA ALA A 19 -47.36 59.71 18.19
C ALA A 19 -46.65 60.03 19.52
N VAL A 20 -45.36 59.72 19.62
CA VAL A 20 -44.46 60.22 20.64
C VAL A 20 -43.21 60.82 19.99
N VAL A 21 -43.01 62.04 20.36
CA VAL A 21 -42.02 63.03 19.92
C VAL A 21 -40.58 62.49 20.05
N ARG A 22 -39.82 62.62 18.99
CA ARG A 22 -38.37 62.34 18.91
C ARG A 22 -37.58 63.52 19.51
N SER A 23 -36.71 63.29 20.49
CA SER A 23 -35.65 64.21 20.88
C SER A 23 -34.29 63.78 20.20
N PRO A 24 -33.50 64.72 19.70
CA PRO A 24 -32.39 64.47 18.80
C PRO A 24 -31.04 64.28 19.52
N ARG A 25 -30.98 63.48 20.58
CA ARG A 25 -29.71 63.21 21.31
C ARG A 25 -29.25 61.77 21.36
N ALA A 26 -29.90 60.83 20.68
CA ALA A 26 -29.57 59.41 20.72
C ALA A 26 -28.84 58.89 19.45
N LEU A 27 -28.41 59.74 18.53
CA LEU A 27 -27.87 59.31 17.22
C LEU A 27 -26.33 59.33 17.11
N ILE A 28 -25.59 59.69 18.16
CA ILE A 28 -24.11 59.77 18.11
C ILE A 28 -23.39 58.61 18.75
N CYS A 29 -24.02 57.79 19.58
CA CYS A 29 -23.38 56.63 20.23
C CYS A 29 -23.50 55.31 19.49
N SER A 30 -24.29 55.21 18.42
CA SER A 30 -24.50 53.96 17.70
C SER A 30 -23.55 53.70 16.50
N LEU A 31 -22.74 54.67 16.10
CA LEU A 31 -21.76 54.50 15.00
C LEU A 31 -20.36 54.12 15.47
N ALA A 32 -20.04 54.17 16.76
CA ALA A 32 -18.74 53.77 17.28
C ALA A 32 -18.62 52.29 17.65
N ALA A 33 -19.75 51.55 17.74
CA ALA A 33 -19.77 50.12 18.09
C ALA A 33 -19.78 49.16 16.89
N ALA A 34 -19.99 49.68 15.68
CA ALA A 34 -20.05 48.85 14.43
C ALA A 34 -18.69 48.67 13.73
N SER A 35 -17.62 49.34 14.17
CA SER A 35 -16.30 49.31 13.54
C SER A 35 -15.30 48.31 14.14
N LEU A 36 -15.68 47.53 15.17
CA LEU A 36 -14.74 46.62 15.88
C LEU A 36 -14.99 45.10 15.61
N VAL A 37 -15.86 44.73 14.73
CA VAL A 37 -16.17 43.28 14.47
C VAL A 37 -15.65 42.78 13.11
N LEU A 38 -14.88 43.57 12.37
CA LEU A 38 -14.29 43.18 11.09
C LEU A 38 -12.79 42.86 11.15
N ALA A 39 -12.22 42.65 12.30
CA ALA A 39 -10.82 42.22 12.44
C ALA A 39 -10.79 40.79 13.01
N GLY A 40 -10.81 39.77 12.15
CA GLY A 40 -10.52 38.44 12.63
C GLY A 40 -11.08 37.26 11.86
N CYS A 41 -10.99 37.26 10.55
CA CYS A 41 -10.87 36.02 9.79
C CYS A 41 -9.68 36.16 8.85
N GLY A 42 -8.49 36.22 9.42
CA GLY A 42 -7.28 35.91 8.70
C GLY A 42 -7.26 34.41 8.49
N SER A 43 -7.87 33.90 7.42
CA SER A 43 -7.53 32.61 6.90
C SER A 43 -6.04 32.67 6.63
N ALA A 44 -5.25 31.84 7.35
CA ALA A 44 -3.87 31.64 7.02
C ALA A 44 -3.79 31.35 5.52
N PRO A 45 -2.89 31.99 4.76
CA PRO A 45 -2.76 31.71 3.35
C PRO A 45 -2.55 30.19 3.23
N PRO A 46 -3.20 29.51 2.26
CA PRO A 46 -2.94 28.11 2.03
C PRO A 46 -1.43 27.94 1.91
N ALA A 47 -0.87 26.98 2.64
CA ALA A 47 0.57 26.72 2.62
C ALA A 47 0.98 26.64 1.15
N ALA A 48 1.90 27.52 0.75
CA ALA A 48 2.33 27.62 -0.64
C ALA A 48 2.81 26.25 -1.08
N THR A 49 2.11 25.63 -2.02
CA THR A 49 2.51 24.34 -2.58
C THR A 49 3.92 24.53 -3.14
N ALA A 50 4.88 23.77 -2.60
CA ALA A 50 6.27 23.87 -3.00
C ALA A 50 6.36 23.70 -4.53
N ARG A 51 7.10 24.60 -5.19
CA ARG A 51 7.23 24.57 -6.65
C ARG A 51 7.89 23.27 -7.11
N PRO A 52 7.48 22.70 -8.26
CA PRO A 52 8.03 21.46 -8.78
C PRO A 52 9.56 21.40 -8.82
N GLU A 53 10.20 22.52 -9.17
CA GLU A 53 11.66 22.64 -9.23
C GLU A 53 12.30 22.52 -7.84
N GLU A 54 11.69 23.10 -6.83
CA GLU A 54 12.20 23.06 -5.45
C GLU A 54 12.12 21.65 -4.88
N VAL A 55 11.02 20.95 -5.14
CA VAL A 55 10.84 19.55 -4.71
C VAL A 55 11.88 18.66 -5.39
N ARG A 56 12.05 18.78 -6.71
CA ARG A 56 13.06 18.01 -7.46
C ARG A 56 14.48 18.30 -7.00
N ALA A 57 14.81 19.57 -6.74
CA ALA A 57 16.12 19.97 -6.20
C ALA A 57 16.35 19.34 -4.81
N ARG A 58 15.34 19.36 -3.94
CA ARG A 58 15.38 18.71 -2.61
C ARG A 58 15.62 17.20 -2.75
N ILE A 59 14.84 16.49 -3.59
CA ILE A 59 15.03 15.06 -3.83
C ILE A 59 16.46 14.79 -4.33
N THR A 60 16.95 15.58 -5.31
CA THR A 60 18.30 15.45 -5.86
C THR A 60 19.38 15.60 -4.77
N THR A 61 19.20 16.53 -3.83
CA THR A 61 20.12 16.74 -2.71
C THR A 61 20.10 15.57 -1.73
N LEU A 62 18.92 15.02 -1.44
CA LEU A 62 18.74 13.90 -0.50
C LEU A 62 19.29 12.59 -1.03
N LEU A 63 19.28 12.36 -2.34
CA LEU A 63 19.84 11.16 -2.95
C LEU A 63 21.32 10.96 -2.58
N PRO A 64 21.78 9.72 -2.35
CA PRO A 64 23.18 9.40 -2.14
C PRO A 64 24.06 9.89 -3.29
N ALA A 65 25.26 10.39 -2.99
CA ALA A 65 26.16 10.99 -3.99
C ALA A 65 26.56 10.00 -5.11
N GLY A 66 26.65 8.72 -4.81
CA GLY A 66 27.01 7.68 -5.78
C GLY A 66 25.89 7.23 -6.72
N VAL A 67 24.68 7.77 -6.59
CA VAL A 67 23.55 7.42 -7.47
C VAL A 67 23.74 8.09 -8.83
N ALA A 68 23.79 7.30 -9.89
CA ALA A 68 23.84 7.81 -11.26
C ALA A 68 22.51 8.49 -11.63
N ASP A 69 22.58 9.54 -12.44
CA ASP A 69 21.41 10.29 -12.92
C ASP A 69 20.45 10.73 -11.81
N ARG A 70 20.98 11.31 -10.73
CA ARG A 70 20.16 11.83 -9.61
C ARG A 70 19.03 12.77 -10.06
N PRO A 71 19.23 13.67 -11.04
CA PRO A 71 18.13 14.49 -11.56
C PRO A 71 17.00 13.67 -12.17
N GLY A 72 17.30 12.63 -12.94
CA GLY A 72 16.29 11.74 -13.53
C GLY A 72 15.51 10.97 -12.47
N TRP A 73 16.15 10.50 -11.39
CA TRP A 73 15.46 9.91 -10.24
C TRP A 73 14.52 10.92 -9.58
N ALA A 74 14.96 12.16 -9.40
CA ALA A 74 14.14 13.21 -8.80
C ALA A 74 12.91 13.55 -9.65
N ILE A 75 13.04 13.55 -10.97
CA ILE A 75 11.93 13.76 -11.90
C ILE A 75 10.90 12.64 -11.77
N ASP A 76 11.33 11.37 -11.81
CA ASP A 76 10.43 10.23 -11.76
C ASP A 76 9.74 10.11 -10.39
N ILE A 77 10.45 10.36 -9.29
CA ILE A 77 9.87 10.39 -7.94
C ILE A 77 8.84 11.51 -7.83
N TYR A 78 9.17 12.74 -8.27
CA TYR A 78 8.25 13.86 -8.24
C TYR A 78 6.99 13.59 -9.07
N ALA A 79 7.13 13.04 -10.28
CA ALA A 79 6.02 12.71 -11.15
C ALA A 79 5.08 11.67 -10.52
N ALA A 80 5.63 10.72 -9.74
CA ALA A 80 4.81 9.78 -9.01
C ALA A 80 4.03 10.46 -7.86
N PHE A 81 4.67 11.35 -7.09
CA PHE A 81 3.98 12.12 -6.04
C PHE A 81 2.84 12.96 -6.61
N ASP A 82 3.09 13.65 -7.72
CA ASP A 82 2.11 14.51 -8.38
C ASP A 82 0.91 13.69 -8.90
N ALA A 83 1.16 12.62 -9.64
CA ALA A 83 0.13 11.75 -10.19
C ALA A 83 -0.74 11.05 -9.11
N LEU A 84 -0.13 10.67 -8.00
CA LEU A 84 -0.79 10.04 -6.85
C LEU A 84 -1.39 11.08 -5.89
N ARG A 85 -1.19 12.38 -6.13
CA ARG A 85 -1.61 13.47 -5.25
C ARG A 85 -1.09 13.33 -3.81
N LEU A 86 0.10 12.79 -3.69
CA LEU A 86 0.77 12.65 -2.40
C LEU A 86 1.58 13.91 -2.08
N GLU A 87 1.57 14.31 -0.82
CA GLU A 87 2.37 15.44 -0.38
C GLU A 87 3.88 15.09 -0.47
N PRO A 88 4.71 15.87 -1.18
CA PRO A 88 6.15 15.66 -1.25
C PRO A 88 6.86 16.23 0.00
N SER A 89 6.38 15.88 1.19
CA SER A 89 6.99 16.24 2.48
C SER A 89 8.36 15.59 2.62
N LEU A 90 9.22 16.14 3.48
CA LEU A 90 10.52 15.55 3.77
C LEU A 90 10.37 14.08 4.23
N ALA A 91 9.38 13.82 5.07
CA ALA A 91 9.09 12.48 5.57
C ALA A 91 8.76 11.50 4.43
N ASN A 92 7.83 11.87 3.54
CA ASN A 92 7.42 11.01 2.43
C ASN A 92 8.56 10.80 1.41
N ILE A 93 9.32 11.85 1.09
CA ILE A 93 10.50 11.72 0.22
C ILE A 93 11.52 10.76 0.86
N CYS A 94 11.85 10.94 2.14
CA CYS A 94 12.81 10.08 2.83
C CYS A 94 12.33 8.62 2.93
N ALA A 95 11.02 8.39 3.10
CA ALA A 95 10.47 7.03 3.08
C ALA A 95 10.68 6.33 1.73
N VAL A 96 10.40 7.03 0.62
CA VAL A 96 10.63 6.52 -0.74
C VAL A 96 12.12 6.23 -0.98
N LEU A 97 13.01 7.17 -0.62
CA LEU A 97 14.44 6.99 -0.80
C LEU A 97 14.98 5.82 0.04
N ALA A 98 14.52 5.68 1.28
CA ALA A 98 14.94 4.60 2.18
C ALA A 98 14.55 3.22 1.67
N VAL A 99 13.31 3.05 1.17
CA VAL A 99 12.86 1.79 0.57
C VAL A 99 13.62 1.51 -0.71
N THR A 100 13.76 2.49 -1.61
CA THR A 100 14.50 2.30 -2.87
C THR A 100 15.97 1.93 -2.63
N GLU A 101 16.61 2.54 -1.65
CA GLU A 101 17.98 2.19 -1.25
C GLU A 101 18.06 0.76 -0.71
N GLN A 102 17.09 0.34 0.10
CA GLN A 102 17.04 -1.01 0.68
C GLN A 102 16.83 -2.08 -0.40
N GLU A 103 15.94 -1.86 -1.34
CA GLU A 103 15.53 -2.85 -2.34
C GLU A 103 16.56 -3.01 -3.47
N SER A 104 17.08 -1.92 -3.97
CA SER A 104 17.89 -1.96 -5.21
C SER A 104 19.20 -1.16 -5.14
N THR A 105 19.42 -0.39 -4.08
CA THR A 105 20.51 0.59 -4.04
C THR A 105 20.43 1.54 -5.25
N PHE A 106 19.23 2.01 -5.58
CA PHE A 106 18.94 2.87 -6.75
C PHE A 106 19.35 2.25 -8.10
N ARG A 107 19.16 0.96 -8.27
CA ARG A 107 19.31 0.26 -9.54
C ARG A 107 17.94 -0.11 -10.10
N THR A 108 17.70 0.23 -11.36
CA THR A 108 16.44 -0.13 -12.03
C THR A 108 16.34 -1.64 -12.24
N ASP A 109 17.47 -2.27 -12.57
CA ASP A 109 17.58 -3.71 -12.80
C ASP A 109 18.78 -4.26 -11.98
N PRO A 110 18.57 -4.57 -10.69
CA PRO A 110 19.63 -5.06 -9.83
C PRO A 110 20.06 -6.48 -10.22
N THR A 111 21.37 -6.70 -10.27
CA THR A 111 21.93 -8.03 -10.55
C THR A 111 21.83 -8.95 -9.34
N VAL A 112 21.51 -10.22 -9.58
CA VAL A 112 21.43 -11.27 -8.57
C VAL A 112 22.55 -12.29 -8.79
N PRO A 113 23.54 -12.38 -7.89
CA PRO A 113 24.63 -13.35 -8.04
C PRO A 113 24.10 -14.80 -8.14
N GLY A 114 24.54 -15.52 -9.16
CA GLY A 114 24.17 -16.92 -9.37
C GLY A 114 22.71 -17.17 -9.76
N LEU A 115 22.01 -16.15 -10.27
CA LEU A 115 20.58 -16.23 -10.64
C LEU A 115 20.28 -17.38 -11.61
N GLY A 116 21.09 -17.60 -12.64
CA GLY A 116 20.89 -18.71 -13.59
C GLY A 116 20.85 -20.08 -12.90
N ARG A 117 21.74 -20.33 -11.93
CA ARG A 117 21.74 -21.56 -11.14
C ARG A 117 20.49 -21.68 -10.25
N ILE A 118 20.09 -20.58 -9.61
CA ILE A 118 18.89 -20.53 -8.78
C ILE A 118 17.65 -20.79 -9.63
N ALA A 119 17.55 -20.17 -10.81
CA ALA A 119 16.46 -20.37 -11.75
C ALA A 119 16.37 -21.83 -12.23
N ARG A 120 17.53 -22.44 -12.57
CA ARG A 120 17.56 -23.84 -13.00
C ARG A 120 17.06 -24.78 -11.88
N ALA A 121 17.54 -24.60 -10.65
CA ALA A 121 17.08 -25.40 -9.50
C ALA A 121 15.59 -25.24 -9.24
N GLU A 122 15.05 -24.05 -9.45
CA GLU A 122 13.60 -23.79 -9.30
C GLU A 122 12.79 -24.47 -10.40
N ILE A 123 13.27 -24.47 -11.64
CA ILE A 123 12.64 -25.20 -12.77
C ILE A 123 12.58 -26.68 -12.44
N ASP A 124 13.70 -27.28 -12.03
CA ASP A 124 13.77 -28.71 -11.70
C ASP A 124 12.80 -29.06 -10.56
N ARG A 125 12.76 -28.25 -9.49
CA ARG A 125 11.84 -28.43 -8.35
C ARG A 125 10.36 -28.29 -8.75
N ARG A 126 10.01 -27.36 -9.64
CA ARG A 126 8.63 -27.21 -10.13
C ARG A 126 8.21 -28.36 -11.03
N ALA A 127 9.13 -28.80 -11.90
CA ALA A 127 8.90 -29.94 -12.75
C ALA A 127 8.66 -31.23 -11.95
N GLU A 128 9.48 -31.47 -10.93
CA GLU A 128 9.31 -32.60 -10.01
C GLU A 128 7.93 -32.57 -9.33
N ARG A 129 7.51 -31.43 -8.78
CA ARG A 129 6.18 -31.26 -8.17
C ARG A 129 5.03 -31.48 -9.15
N ALA A 130 5.25 -31.19 -10.43
CA ALA A 130 4.30 -31.43 -11.53
C ALA A 130 4.38 -32.85 -12.11
N GLY A 131 5.26 -33.71 -11.59
CA GLY A 131 5.48 -35.07 -12.09
C GLY A 131 6.17 -35.14 -13.45
N VAL A 132 6.87 -34.07 -13.87
CA VAL A 132 7.60 -34.03 -15.15
C VAL A 132 8.98 -34.68 -14.99
N PRO A 133 9.31 -35.75 -15.76
CA PRO A 133 10.60 -36.42 -15.68
C PRO A 133 11.78 -35.47 -15.98
N PRO A 134 12.91 -35.55 -15.23
CA PRO A 134 14.08 -34.69 -15.43
C PRO A 134 14.64 -34.71 -16.85
N LEU A 135 14.59 -35.85 -17.54
CA LEU A 135 15.02 -35.96 -18.91
C LEU A 135 14.21 -35.09 -19.89
N LEU A 136 12.90 -34.97 -19.68
CA LEU A 136 12.06 -34.12 -20.50
C LEU A 136 12.37 -32.65 -20.25
N VAL A 137 12.60 -32.25 -18.99
CA VAL A 137 13.03 -30.89 -18.65
C VAL A 137 14.37 -30.57 -19.32
N GLN A 138 15.33 -31.48 -19.25
CA GLN A 138 16.63 -31.32 -19.87
C GLN A 138 16.50 -31.21 -21.41
N ALA A 139 15.73 -32.07 -22.03
CA ALA A 139 15.49 -32.03 -23.50
C ALA A 139 14.84 -30.70 -23.91
N ALA A 140 13.82 -30.23 -23.19
CA ALA A 140 13.17 -28.96 -23.46
C ALA A 140 14.14 -27.76 -23.35
N LEU A 141 15.03 -27.77 -22.37
CA LEU A 141 16.01 -26.72 -22.17
C LEU A 141 17.16 -26.73 -23.19
N GLN A 142 17.37 -27.84 -23.90
CA GLN A 142 18.32 -27.93 -25.01
C GLN A 142 17.73 -27.44 -26.34
N LEU A 143 16.45 -27.20 -26.43
CA LEU A 143 15.85 -26.58 -27.62
C LEU A 143 16.43 -25.20 -27.85
N ARG A 144 16.56 -24.82 -29.12
CA ARG A 144 17.06 -23.50 -29.52
C ARG A 144 15.98 -22.44 -29.36
N SER A 145 16.37 -21.32 -28.77
CA SER A 145 15.57 -20.10 -28.72
C SER A 145 15.77 -19.26 -29.99
N PRO A 146 15.00 -18.18 -30.22
CA PRO A 146 15.10 -17.35 -31.41
C PRO A 146 16.47 -16.74 -31.68
N ASP A 147 17.28 -16.54 -30.63
CA ASP A 147 18.64 -16.01 -30.75
C ASP A 147 19.71 -17.10 -31.01
N SER A 148 19.27 -18.30 -31.38
CA SER A 148 20.11 -19.47 -31.70
C SER A 148 20.82 -20.12 -30.52
N ARG A 149 20.77 -19.56 -29.32
CA ARG A 149 21.25 -20.21 -28.07
C ARG A 149 20.19 -21.19 -27.58
N THR A 150 20.61 -22.17 -26.78
CA THR A 150 19.67 -23.01 -26.03
C THR A 150 19.03 -22.24 -24.89
N TRP A 151 17.84 -22.68 -24.48
CA TRP A 151 17.19 -22.12 -23.28
C TRP A 151 18.07 -22.31 -22.03
N SER A 152 18.78 -23.42 -21.93
CA SER A 152 19.75 -23.69 -20.86
C SER A 152 20.86 -22.64 -20.80
N GLU A 153 21.46 -22.31 -21.96
CA GLU A 153 22.50 -21.28 -22.06
C GLU A 153 21.97 -19.89 -21.67
N ARG A 154 20.79 -19.52 -22.15
CA ARG A 154 20.16 -18.23 -21.83
C ARG A 154 19.87 -18.13 -20.31
N ILE A 155 19.26 -19.16 -19.72
CA ILE A 155 18.98 -19.19 -18.27
C ILE A 155 20.28 -19.08 -17.47
N SER A 156 21.32 -19.82 -17.86
CA SER A 156 22.61 -19.80 -17.17
C SER A 156 23.29 -18.43 -17.26
N ALA A 157 23.06 -17.67 -18.33
CA ALA A 157 23.61 -16.32 -18.52
C ALA A 157 22.80 -15.22 -17.84
N ALA A 158 21.57 -15.51 -17.39
CA ALA A 158 20.71 -14.50 -16.77
C ALA A 158 21.31 -13.94 -15.47
N ARG A 159 21.35 -12.62 -15.37
CA ARG A 159 21.96 -11.88 -14.24
C ARG A 159 20.96 -11.07 -13.43
N SER A 160 19.79 -10.75 -14.02
CA SER A 160 18.75 -9.98 -13.36
C SER A 160 17.39 -10.65 -13.45
N GLU A 161 16.49 -10.26 -12.57
CA GLU A 161 15.11 -10.76 -12.58
C GLU A 161 14.36 -10.31 -13.83
N LYS A 162 14.68 -9.14 -14.37
CA LYS A 162 14.14 -8.68 -15.64
C LYS A 162 14.52 -9.65 -16.78
N GLU A 163 15.82 -9.96 -16.90
CA GLU A 163 16.30 -10.90 -17.90
C GLU A 163 15.62 -12.27 -17.78
N LEU A 164 15.42 -12.77 -16.56
CA LEU A 164 14.75 -14.04 -16.31
C LEU A 164 13.26 -13.98 -16.67
N SER A 165 12.61 -12.85 -16.39
CA SER A 165 11.23 -12.59 -16.78
C SER A 165 11.07 -12.56 -18.30
N ASP A 166 11.94 -11.82 -18.99
CA ASP A 166 11.94 -11.70 -20.45
C ASP A 166 12.18 -13.08 -21.10
N LEU A 167 13.09 -13.87 -20.56
CA LEU A 167 13.32 -15.26 -20.99
C LEU A 167 12.06 -16.13 -20.90
N PHE A 168 11.29 -15.98 -19.83
CA PHE A 168 10.05 -16.72 -19.67
C PHE A 168 9.00 -16.27 -20.71
N GLU A 169 8.85 -14.95 -20.93
CA GLU A 169 7.93 -14.41 -21.94
C GLU A 169 8.32 -14.87 -23.36
N ASP A 170 9.61 -14.86 -23.69
CA ASP A 170 10.13 -15.40 -24.95
C ASP A 170 9.79 -16.87 -25.10
N PHE A 171 9.98 -17.69 -24.05
CA PHE A 171 9.69 -19.10 -24.07
C PHE A 171 8.21 -19.36 -24.36
N ILE A 172 7.31 -18.75 -23.61
CA ILE A 172 5.86 -18.98 -23.77
C ILE A 172 5.32 -18.43 -25.09
N SER A 173 5.98 -17.42 -25.68
CA SER A 173 5.61 -16.90 -27.01
C SER A 173 5.77 -17.91 -28.11
N GLN A 174 6.64 -18.91 -27.94
CA GLN A 174 6.90 -19.97 -28.90
C GLN A 174 5.98 -21.19 -28.74
N VAL A 175 5.27 -21.24 -27.62
CA VAL A 175 4.30 -22.32 -27.36
C VAL A 175 2.94 -21.90 -27.93
N PRO A 176 2.28 -22.70 -28.77
CA PRO A 176 0.94 -22.39 -29.23
C PRO A 176 0.00 -22.09 -28.07
N LEU A 177 -0.64 -20.90 -28.07
CA LEU A 177 -1.49 -20.39 -26.97
C LEU A 177 -0.74 -20.20 -25.63
N GLY A 178 0.59 -20.26 -25.62
CA GLY A 178 1.41 -20.14 -24.40
C GLY A 178 1.13 -18.87 -23.63
N GLN A 179 1.05 -17.72 -24.30
CA GLN A 179 0.69 -16.44 -23.65
C GLN A 179 -0.67 -16.49 -22.92
N ARG A 180 -1.65 -17.20 -23.49
CA ARG A 180 -2.98 -17.32 -22.90
C ARG A 180 -3.00 -18.22 -21.65
N PHE A 181 -2.26 -19.33 -21.67
CA PHE A 181 -2.34 -20.33 -20.62
C PHE A 181 -1.15 -20.29 -19.64
N LEU A 182 0.00 -19.77 -20.03
CA LEU A 182 1.23 -19.85 -19.25
C LEU A 182 1.70 -18.49 -18.68
N ALA A 183 1.19 -17.35 -19.13
CA ALA A 183 1.63 -16.03 -18.63
C ALA A 183 1.56 -15.91 -17.09
N GLY A 184 0.54 -16.47 -16.48
CA GLY A 184 0.38 -16.51 -15.02
C GLY A 184 1.45 -17.31 -14.26
N TYR A 185 2.25 -18.13 -14.95
CA TYR A 185 3.29 -18.96 -14.34
C TYR A 185 4.69 -18.33 -14.37
N ASN A 186 4.83 -17.09 -14.88
CA ASN A 186 6.10 -16.39 -14.82
C ASN A 186 6.64 -16.40 -13.38
N PRO A 187 7.86 -16.92 -13.15
CA PRO A 187 8.42 -17.08 -11.80
C PRO A 187 8.72 -15.75 -11.12
N VAL A 188 8.94 -14.69 -11.92
CA VAL A 188 9.27 -13.36 -11.41
C VAL A 188 7.98 -12.61 -11.10
N ARG A 189 7.75 -12.33 -9.84
CA ARG A 189 6.51 -11.73 -9.32
C ARG A 189 6.66 -10.27 -8.91
N THR A 190 7.89 -9.83 -8.65
CA THR A 190 8.24 -8.47 -8.25
C THR A 190 9.34 -7.94 -9.16
N GLY A 191 9.54 -6.62 -9.21
CA GLY A 191 10.59 -6.04 -10.01
C GLY A 191 10.77 -4.54 -9.84
N GLY A 192 11.72 -4.01 -10.60
CA GLY A 192 12.04 -2.60 -10.61
C GLY A 192 12.76 -2.08 -9.37
N PRO A 193 13.01 -0.76 -9.29
CA PRO A 193 13.84 -0.17 -8.24
C PRO A 193 13.27 -0.31 -6.82
N MET A 194 11.98 -0.51 -6.67
CA MET A 194 11.34 -0.73 -5.38
C MET A 194 10.83 -2.17 -5.20
N GLN A 195 11.17 -3.10 -6.10
CA GLN A 195 10.76 -4.51 -6.04
C GLN A 195 9.24 -4.70 -5.82
N VAL A 196 8.45 -3.89 -6.50
CA VAL A 196 6.99 -3.90 -6.35
C VAL A 196 6.36 -5.11 -7.05
N SER A 197 5.27 -5.61 -6.48
CA SER A 197 4.51 -6.72 -7.05
C SER A 197 3.85 -6.34 -8.38
N ILE A 198 4.04 -7.15 -9.42
CA ILE A 198 3.40 -6.98 -10.73
C ILE A 198 1.88 -7.07 -10.58
N ALA A 199 1.37 -8.03 -9.80
CA ALA A 199 -0.06 -8.16 -9.54
C ALA A 199 -0.63 -6.94 -8.79
N TYR A 200 0.16 -6.28 -7.92
CA TYR A 200 -0.24 -5.01 -7.32
C TYR A 200 -0.33 -3.91 -8.39
N ALA A 201 0.67 -3.78 -9.26
CA ALA A 201 0.67 -2.78 -10.33
C ALA A 201 -0.53 -2.95 -11.27
N GLU A 202 -0.88 -4.19 -11.64
CA GLU A 202 -2.06 -4.50 -12.46
C GLU A 202 -3.37 -4.08 -11.77
N ARG A 203 -3.49 -4.25 -10.44
CA ARG A 203 -4.66 -3.78 -9.68
C ARG A 203 -4.70 -2.26 -9.59
N GLN A 204 -3.57 -1.62 -9.33
CA GLN A 204 -3.44 -0.16 -9.22
C GLN A 204 -3.93 0.55 -10.50
N LEU A 205 -3.57 0.02 -11.66
CA LEU A 205 -4.00 0.57 -12.96
C LEU A 205 -5.52 0.47 -13.23
N LYS A 206 -6.23 -0.38 -12.51
CA LYS A 206 -7.70 -0.46 -12.65
C LYS A 206 -8.42 0.68 -11.92
N THR A 207 -7.76 1.30 -10.97
CA THR A 207 -8.37 2.30 -10.08
C THR A 207 -7.71 3.67 -10.15
N HIS A 208 -6.49 3.75 -10.67
CA HIS A 208 -5.70 4.98 -10.73
C HIS A 208 -5.14 5.22 -12.14
N ALA A 209 -5.11 6.48 -12.55
CA ALA A 209 -4.51 6.87 -13.82
C ALA A 209 -2.97 6.79 -13.74
N TYR A 210 -2.37 6.10 -14.68
CA TYR A 210 -0.92 6.05 -14.81
C TYR A 210 -0.42 7.28 -15.59
N PRO A 211 0.59 8.03 -15.10
CA PRO A 211 0.96 9.31 -15.67
C PRO A 211 1.73 9.21 -17.00
N TYR A 212 2.11 8.00 -17.40
CA TYR A 212 2.90 7.81 -18.61
C TYR A 212 2.16 6.95 -19.64
N ARG A 213 2.53 7.14 -20.91
CA ARG A 213 2.12 6.20 -21.95
C ARG A 213 2.93 4.91 -21.80
N MET A 214 2.27 3.79 -21.60
CA MET A 214 2.92 2.48 -21.57
C MET A 214 3.43 2.11 -22.96
N ALA A 215 4.69 1.67 -23.03
CA ALA A 215 5.31 1.20 -24.26
C ALA A 215 5.13 -0.32 -24.48
N GLY A 216 4.75 -1.04 -23.42
CA GLY A 216 4.59 -2.49 -23.40
C GLY A 216 3.57 -2.94 -22.35
N SER A 217 3.84 -4.04 -21.70
CA SER A 217 3.00 -4.60 -20.63
C SER A 217 3.18 -3.84 -19.29
N VAL A 218 2.27 -4.08 -18.33
CA VAL A 218 2.43 -3.61 -16.95
C VAL A 218 3.74 -4.12 -16.33
N ARG A 219 4.12 -5.34 -16.68
CA ARG A 219 5.38 -5.96 -16.27
C ARG A 219 6.58 -5.14 -16.75
N ASP A 220 6.60 -4.73 -18.01
CA ASP A 220 7.69 -3.91 -18.58
C ASP A 220 7.77 -2.56 -17.85
N GLU A 221 6.64 -1.95 -17.55
CA GLU A 221 6.62 -0.69 -16.80
C GLU A 221 7.13 -0.88 -15.35
N VAL A 222 6.78 -1.95 -14.66
CA VAL A 222 7.31 -2.25 -13.32
C VAL A 222 8.84 -2.36 -13.33
N PHE A 223 9.43 -2.92 -14.39
CA PHE A 223 10.88 -3.01 -14.54
C PHE A 223 11.54 -1.71 -15.02
N SER A 224 10.76 -0.70 -15.41
CA SER A 224 11.31 0.63 -15.71
C SER A 224 11.55 1.44 -14.43
N ARG A 225 12.46 2.45 -14.46
CA ARG A 225 12.66 3.33 -13.31
C ARG A 225 11.39 4.07 -12.94
N ARG A 226 10.74 4.72 -13.93
CA ARG A 226 9.53 5.51 -13.72
C ARG A 226 8.36 4.68 -13.21
N GLY A 227 8.12 3.51 -13.82
CA GLY A 227 7.00 2.65 -13.44
C GLY A 227 7.22 1.95 -12.10
N GLY A 228 8.42 1.41 -11.88
CA GLY A 228 8.76 0.79 -10.59
C GLY A 228 8.71 1.78 -9.43
N LEU A 229 9.07 3.06 -9.65
CA LEU A 229 8.88 4.12 -8.65
C LEU A 229 7.41 4.46 -8.46
N TYR A 230 6.64 4.67 -9.53
CA TYR A 230 5.21 5.00 -9.42
C TYR A 230 4.45 3.93 -8.61
N PHE A 231 4.56 2.67 -9.01
CA PHE A 231 3.86 1.58 -8.32
C PHE A 231 4.41 1.33 -6.92
N GLY A 232 5.73 1.47 -6.72
CA GLY A 232 6.34 1.32 -5.41
C GLY A 232 5.94 2.43 -4.44
N ILE A 233 5.88 3.69 -4.89
CA ILE A 233 5.42 4.82 -4.10
C ILE A 233 3.94 4.67 -3.76
N ALA A 234 3.10 4.25 -4.73
CA ALA A 234 1.71 3.95 -4.47
C ALA A 234 1.55 2.85 -3.41
N HIS A 235 2.31 1.76 -3.52
CA HIS A 235 2.26 0.67 -2.55
C HIS A 235 2.68 1.11 -1.14
N LEU A 236 3.68 2.00 -1.04
CA LEU A 236 4.20 2.49 0.24
C LEU A 236 3.29 3.53 0.90
N LEU A 237 2.76 4.49 0.12
CA LEU A 237 2.16 5.71 0.66
C LEU A 237 0.68 5.90 0.31
N ASP A 238 0.19 5.35 -0.81
CA ASP A 238 -1.16 5.62 -1.31
C ASP A 238 -2.20 4.65 -0.73
N TYR A 239 -2.25 4.58 0.61
CA TYR A 239 -3.32 3.92 1.36
C TYR A 239 -3.50 4.60 2.73
N PRO A 240 -4.74 4.78 3.20
CA PRO A 240 -5.00 5.38 4.50
C PRO A 240 -4.62 4.41 5.62
N ALA A 241 -3.61 4.78 6.42
CA ALA A 241 -3.23 4.05 7.62
C ALA A 241 -2.87 5.07 8.72
N HIS A 242 -3.44 4.87 9.91
CA HIS A 242 -3.28 5.75 11.07
C HIS A 242 -2.11 5.30 11.95
N TYR A 243 -0.94 5.06 11.33
CA TYR A 243 0.25 4.68 12.08
C TYR A 243 0.92 5.91 12.69
N ASP A 244 1.29 5.78 13.95
CA ASP A 244 2.06 6.78 14.70
C ASP A 244 3.55 6.80 14.33
N GLN A 245 4.05 5.70 13.71
CA GLN A 245 5.43 5.55 13.32
C GLN A 245 5.57 5.04 11.87
N PRO A 246 6.47 5.61 11.07
CA PRO A 246 6.69 5.18 9.68
C PRO A 246 7.14 3.72 9.52
N ILE A 247 7.78 3.16 10.57
CA ILE A 247 8.30 1.79 10.55
C ILE A 247 7.22 0.75 10.22
N TYR A 248 5.97 1.01 10.59
CA TYR A 248 4.85 0.13 10.28
C TYR A 248 4.53 0.13 8.78
N ARG A 249 4.65 1.28 8.08
CA ARG A 249 4.54 1.33 6.61
C ARG A 249 5.69 0.61 5.93
N PHE A 250 6.88 0.63 6.51
CA PHE A 250 8.02 -0.12 5.99
C PHE A 250 7.81 -1.63 6.14
N ALA A 251 7.25 -2.07 7.26
CA ALA A 251 6.86 -3.46 7.45
C ALA A 251 5.76 -3.88 6.47
N ASP A 252 4.72 -3.06 6.31
CA ASP A 252 3.63 -3.29 5.37
C ASP A 252 4.11 -3.33 3.91
N PHE A 253 5.11 -2.53 3.56
CA PHE A 253 5.71 -2.57 2.22
C PHE A 253 6.26 -3.96 1.88
N ASN A 254 6.85 -4.62 2.85
CA ASN A 254 7.42 -5.96 2.69
C ASN A 254 6.37 -7.09 2.83
N ALA A 255 5.44 -6.94 3.78
CA ALA A 255 4.49 -7.98 4.16
C ALA A 255 3.12 -7.88 3.46
N GLY A 256 2.79 -6.71 2.91
CA GLY A 256 1.48 -6.36 2.38
C GLY A 256 0.85 -5.20 3.14
N GLN A 257 0.12 -4.35 2.43
CA GLN A 257 -0.58 -3.22 3.05
C GLN A 257 -1.46 -3.69 4.21
N TYR A 258 -1.43 -2.95 5.32
CA TYR A 258 -2.11 -3.26 6.59
C TYR A 258 -1.60 -4.46 7.39
N ALA A 259 -0.53 -5.14 7.01
CA ALA A 259 -0.01 -6.27 7.76
C ALA A 259 0.33 -5.90 9.22
N SER A 260 0.88 -4.70 9.46
CA SER A 260 1.20 -4.22 10.83
C SER A 260 -0.05 -3.99 11.68
N ARG A 261 -1.12 -3.46 11.10
CA ARG A 261 -2.43 -3.31 11.74
C ARG A 261 -3.04 -4.68 12.07
N ASN A 262 -3.02 -5.58 11.11
CA ASN A 262 -3.58 -6.91 11.24
C ASN A 262 -2.81 -7.75 12.27
N ALA A 263 -1.48 -7.65 12.34
CA ALA A 263 -0.67 -8.29 13.36
C ALA A 263 -1.04 -7.80 14.78
N ALA A 264 -1.35 -6.51 14.94
CA ALA A 264 -1.85 -5.98 16.20
C ALA A 264 -3.23 -6.55 16.56
N PHE A 265 -4.11 -6.73 15.58
CA PHE A 265 -5.39 -7.39 15.77
C PHE A 265 -5.22 -8.87 16.20
N GLN A 266 -4.35 -9.63 15.53
CA GLN A 266 -4.00 -11.01 15.91
C GLN A 266 -3.47 -11.06 17.35
N ASN A 267 -2.62 -10.11 17.74
CA ASN A 267 -2.10 -10.02 19.10
C ASN A 267 -3.21 -9.76 20.13
N ALA A 268 -4.16 -8.88 19.83
CA ALA A 268 -5.32 -8.61 20.70
C ALA A 268 -6.19 -9.88 20.85
N VAL A 269 -6.47 -10.57 19.76
CA VAL A 269 -7.21 -11.84 19.76
C VAL A 269 -6.46 -12.91 20.57
N SER A 270 -5.13 -13.04 20.38
CA SER A 270 -4.29 -13.97 21.16
C SER A 270 -4.40 -13.68 22.66
N ALA A 271 -4.33 -12.43 23.06
CA ALA A 271 -4.44 -12.03 24.47
C ALA A 271 -5.81 -12.34 25.08
N LEU A 272 -6.89 -12.21 24.31
CA LEU A 272 -8.25 -12.45 24.75
C LEU A 272 -8.63 -13.94 24.82
N THR A 273 -8.05 -14.75 23.94
CA THR A 273 -8.43 -16.17 23.79
C THR A 273 -7.43 -17.13 24.45
N GLY A 274 -6.21 -16.67 24.73
CA GLY A 274 -5.10 -17.53 25.15
C GLY A 274 -4.52 -18.39 24.01
N VAL A 275 -5.02 -18.25 22.79
CA VAL A 275 -4.50 -18.97 21.61
C VAL A 275 -3.28 -18.24 21.08
N ALA A 276 -2.14 -18.91 20.98
CA ALA A 276 -0.95 -18.36 20.35
C ALA A 276 -1.15 -18.31 18.82
N LEU A 277 -1.39 -17.11 18.28
CA LEU A 277 -1.51 -16.88 16.85
C LEU A 277 -0.16 -16.43 16.27
N ASP A 278 0.09 -16.80 15.02
CA ASP A 278 1.15 -16.19 14.23
C ASP A 278 0.77 -14.73 13.93
N LEU A 279 1.65 -13.80 14.28
CA LEU A 279 1.43 -12.37 14.05
C LEU A 279 1.96 -11.99 12.67
N ASP A 280 1.42 -12.62 11.63
CA ASP A 280 1.85 -12.49 10.23
C ASP A 280 1.06 -11.43 9.44
N GLY A 281 -0.09 -11.01 9.98
CA GLY A 281 -0.98 -10.05 9.35
C GLY A 281 -2.03 -10.68 8.43
N ASP A 282 -2.04 -12.00 8.26
CA ASP A 282 -3.05 -12.74 7.50
C ASP A 282 -4.22 -13.11 8.42
N LEU A 283 -5.36 -12.46 8.23
CA LEU A 283 -6.54 -12.70 9.07
C LEU A 283 -7.41 -13.85 8.52
N VAL A 284 -7.33 -14.07 7.21
CA VAL A 284 -8.03 -15.15 6.51
C VAL A 284 -7.00 -16.05 5.82
N ALA A 285 -7.13 -17.35 6.00
CA ALA A 285 -6.22 -18.29 5.33
C ALA A 285 -6.27 -18.13 3.80
N PRO A 286 -5.11 -18.05 3.10
CA PRO A 286 -5.08 -17.94 1.65
C PRO A 286 -5.82 -19.08 0.95
N GLY A 287 -6.81 -18.75 0.10
CA GLY A 287 -7.66 -19.74 -0.55
C GLY A 287 -8.61 -20.46 0.40
N GLY A 288 -8.77 -19.95 1.62
CA GLY A 288 -9.53 -20.61 2.70
C GLY A 288 -11.00 -20.78 2.36
N ASP A 289 -11.47 -22.00 2.54
CA ASP A 289 -12.87 -22.38 2.51
C ASP A 289 -13.58 -21.85 3.77
N ALA A 290 -14.77 -21.31 3.62
CA ALA A 290 -15.59 -20.85 4.75
C ALA A 290 -15.89 -21.97 5.77
N THR A 291 -15.85 -23.24 5.34
CA THR A 291 -16.04 -24.42 6.19
C THR A 291 -14.76 -24.82 6.94
N ARG A 292 -13.60 -24.29 6.57
CA ARG A 292 -12.30 -24.55 7.20
C ARG A 292 -11.60 -23.23 7.55
N PRO A 293 -11.99 -22.59 8.66
CA PRO A 293 -11.39 -21.33 9.10
C PRO A 293 -9.90 -21.54 9.42
N GLY A 294 -9.07 -20.54 9.08
CA GLY A 294 -7.69 -20.47 9.56
C GLY A 294 -7.61 -20.23 11.06
N SER A 295 -6.41 -20.29 11.63
CA SER A 295 -6.18 -20.15 13.09
C SER A 295 -6.72 -18.83 13.64
N THR A 296 -6.44 -17.71 12.95
CA THR A 296 -6.94 -16.38 13.35
C THR A 296 -8.46 -16.34 13.32
N GLU A 297 -9.09 -16.77 12.23
CA GLU A 297 -10.55 -16.77 12.13
C GLU A 297 -11.20 -17.68 13.19
N ALA A 298 -10.64 -18.87 13.45
CA ALA A 298 -11.15 -19.79 14.46
C ALA A 298 -11.08 -19.17 15.87
N ALA A 299 -9.96 -18.51 16.20
CA ALA A 299 -9.81 -17.82 17.47
C ALA A 299 -10.81 -16.66 17.60
N VAL A 300 -11.02 -15.87 16.54
CA VAL A 300 -12.00 -14.76 16.52
C VAL A 300 -13.43 -15.30 16.68
N ARG A 301 -13.80 -16.41 16.04
CA ARG A 301 -15.12 -17.03 16.20
C ARG A 301 -15.39 -17.45 17.65
N SER A 302 -14.38 -17.82 18.43
CA SER A 302 -14.56 -18.11 19.86
C SER A 302 -14.96 -16.88 20.69
N LEU A 303 -14.65 -15.66 20.19
CA LEU A 303 -15.07 -14.38 20.79
C LEU A 303 -16.45 -13.90 20.28
N ALA A 304 -16.96 -14.48 19.19
CA ALA A 304 -18.18 -14.03 18.51
C ALA A 304 -19.41 -13.91 19.46
N PRO A 305 -19.65 -14.83 20.41
CA PRO A 305 -20.74 -14.68 21.37
C PRO A 305 -20.60 -13.45 22.29
N ARG A 306 -19.37 -13.12 22.69
CA ARG A 306 -19.09 -11.92 23.51
C ARG A 306 -19.28 -10.63 22.73
N LEU A 307 -19.10 -10.68 21.42
CA LEU A 307 -19.22 -9.54 20.49
C LEU A 307 -20.63 -9.44 19.89
N ASN A 308 -21.51 -10.39 20.19
CA ASN A 308 -22.84 -10.52 19.58
C ASN A 308 -22.76 -10.48 18.04
N LEU A 309 -21.88 -11.34 17.49
CA LEU A 309 -21.65 -11.54 16.07
C LEU A 309 -21.86 -13.00 15.68
N SER A 310 -22.35 -13.24 14.48
CA SER A 310 -22.37 -14.56 13.85
C SER A 310 -21.01 -14.90 13.20
N ASP A 311 -20.74 -16.17 12.95
CA ASP A 311 -19.56 -16.62 12.22
C ASP A 311 -19.47 -16.02 10.81
N ALA A 312 -20.61 -15.78 10.17
CA ALA A 312 -20.67 -15.15 8.85
C ALA A 312 -20.25 -13.67 8.91
N GLU A 313 -20.69 -12.91 9.92
CA GLU A 313 -20.27 -11.53 10.14
C GLU A 313 -18.79 -11.45 10.48
N VAL A 314 -18.27 -12.38 11.29
CA VAL A 314 -16.83 -12.48 11.56
C VAL A 314 -16.06 -12.67 10.25
N ARG A 315 -16.44 -13.65 9.44
CA ARG A 315 -15.78 -13.91 8.15
C ARG A 315 -15.84 -12.71 7.20
N GLN A 316 -17.00 -12.07 7.10
CA GLN A 316 -17.18 -10.89 6.25
C GLN A 316 -16.30 -9.72 6.71
N ALA A 317 -16.13 -9.54 8.01
CA ALA A 317 -15.25 -8.50 8.55
C ALA A 317 -13.78 -8.84 8.25
N LEU A 318 -13.33 -10.07 8.57
CA LEU A 318 -11.95 -10.49 8.34
C LEU A 318 -11.55 -10.46 6.86
N ALA A 319 -12.48 -10.73 5.94
CA ALA A 319 -12.24 -10.63 4.50
C ALA A 319 -11.86 -9.20 4.03
N GLN A 320 -12.02 -8.20 4.90
CA GLN A 320 -11.59 -6.82 4.66
C GLN A 320 -10.15 -6.53 5.13
N GLU A 321 -9.37 -7.55 5.44
CA GLU A 321 -8.00 -7.43 5.96
C GLU A 321 -7.08 -6.51 5.15
N GLY A 322 -7.25 -6.44 3.83
CA GLY A 322 -6.52 -5.57 2.91
C GLY A 322 -7.19 -4.20 2.66
N LEU A 323 -8.24 -3.83 3.40
CA LEU A 323 -9.02 -2.61 3.18
C LEU A 323 -9.06 -1.75 4.45
N PRO A 324 -9.17 -0.41 4.30
CA PRO A 324 -9.33 0.49 5.45
C PRO A 324 -10.65 0.24 6.21
N SER A 325 -11.66 -0.31 5.55
CA SER A 325 -12.98 -0.55 6.11
C SER A 325 -13.01 -1.61 7.24
N LEU A 326 -11.97 -2.43 7.38
CA LEU A 326 -11.86 -3.36 8.52
C LEU A 326 -11.95 -2.61 9.87
N GLU A 327 -11.29 -1.45 9.98
CA GLU A 327 -11.28 -0.64 11.21
C GLU A 327 -12.67 -0.07 11.57
N GLN A 328 -13.59 -0.03 10.59
CA GLN A 328 -14.96 0.45 10.76
C GLN A 328 -15.94 -0.67 11.13
N THR A 329 -15.49 -1.92 11.19
CA THR A 329 -16.35 -3.05 11.51
C THR A 329 -16.63 -3.17 13.01
N ARG A 330 -17.82 -3.71 13.35
CA ARG A 330 -18.15 -4.05 14.75
C ARG A 330 -17.17 -5.06 15.35
N LEU A 331 -16.63 -5.96 14.52
CA LEU A 331 -15.62 -6.93 14.94
C LEU A 331 -14.35 -6.22 15.42
N TRP A 332 -13.80 -5.31 14.62
CA TRP A 332 -12.59 -4.56 14.98
C TRP A 332 -12.78 -3.78 16.28
N ALA A 333 -13.83 -2.97 16.35
CA ALA A 333 -14.14 -2.16 17.53
C ALA A 333 -14.28 -3.02 18.79
N GLY A 334 -15.09 -4.08 18.70
CA GLY A 334 -15.36 -4.94 19.86
C GLY A 334 -14.14 -5.74 20.34
N VAL A 335 -13.30 -6.26 19.43
CA VAL A 335 -12.06 -6.96 19.82
C VAL A 335 -11.13 -6.02 20.57
N PHE A 336 -10.94 -4.81 20.08
CA PHE A 336 -10.05 -3.86 20.75
C PHE A 336 -10.64 -3.28 22.04
N GLU A 337 -11.95 -3.10 22.12
CA GLU A 337 -12.62 -2.71 23.37
C GLU A 337 -12.39 -3.78 24.46
N LEU A 338 -12.62 -5.03 24.14
CA LEU A 338 -12.35 -6.14 25.05
C LEU A 338 -10.86 -6.26 25.43
N ALA A 339 -9.95 -6.01 24.49
CA ALA A 339 -8.52 -6.09 24.76
C ALA A 339 -8.04 -4.92 25.65
N ASP A 340 -8.54 -3.72 25.41
CA ASP A 340 -8.25 -2.54 26.21
C ASP A 340 -8.76 -2.72 27.65
N GLU A 341 -9.97 -3.23 27.82
CA GLU A 341 -10.58 -3.54 29.12
C GLU A 341 -9.74 -4.59 29.88
N ALA A 342 -9.43 -5.71 29.23
CA ALA A 342 -8.67 -6.81 29.83
C ALA A 342 -7.26 -6.36 30.26
N ALA A 343 -6.59 -5.55 29.41
CA ALA A 343 -5.25 -5.05 29.69
C ALA A 343 -5.24 -3.81 30.64
N ARG A 344 -6.39 -3.18 30.89
CA ARG A 344 -6.55 -1.89 31.59
C ARG A 344 -5.69 -0.77 30.99
N ARG A 345 -5.41 -0.83 29.71
CA ARG A 345 -4.67 0.15 28.92
C ARG A 345 -4.96 -0.06 27.44
N PRO A 346 -4.80 0.96 26.59
CA PRO A 346 -4.93 0.76 25.14
C PRO A 346 -3.98 -0.32 24.62
N ALA A 347 -4.52 -1.32 23.93
CA ALA A 347 -3.73 -2.31 23.21
C ALA A 347 -3.09 -1.66 21.97
N PRO A 348 -1.91 -2.09 21.53
CA PRO A 348 -1.29 -1.58 20.30
C PRO A 348 -2.23 -1.74 19.10
N ARG A 349 -2.34 -0.71 18.25
CA ARG A 349 -3.13 -0.71 17.00
C ARG A 349 -2.25 -1.01 15.77
N ALA A 350 -0.93 -1.07 15.96
CA ALA A 350 0.04 -1.54 14.97
C ALA A 350 1.18 -2.28 15.66
N MET A 351 1.69 -3.33 15.02
CA MET A 351 2.83 -4.12 15.48
C MET A 351 3.62 -4.59 14.25
N LEU A 352 4.92 -4.80 14.40
CA LEU A 352 5.72 -5.38 13.33
C LEU A 352 5.32 -6.86 13.12
N PRO A 353 4.94 -7.27 11.90
CA PRO A 353 4.61 -8.65 11.61
C PRO A 353 5.80 -9.58 11.84
N ARG A 354 5.53 -10.79 12.32
CA ARG A 354 6.54 -11.82 12.60
C ARG A 354 6.63 -12.82 11.44
N ILE A 355 7.04 -12.33 10.27
CA ILE A 355 7.16 -13.15 9.06
C ILE A 355 8.62 -13.48 8.82
N HIS A 356 8.94 -14.77 8.65
CA HIS A 356 10.22 -15.23 8.16
C HIS A 356 10.27 -15.11 6.64
N LEU A 357 11.21 -14.31 6.12
CA LEU A 357 11.39 -14.12 4.70
C LEU A 357 12.01 -15.39 4.08
N GLN A 358 11.30 -15.99 3.15
CA GLN A 358 11.74 -17.20 2.45
C GLN A 358 11.96 -16.89 0.97
N SER A 359 13.18 -17.08 0.50
CA SER A 359 13.53 -16.97 -0.90
C SER A 359 14.79 -17.79 -1.19
N PRO A 360 14.91 -18.43 -2.35
CA PRO A 360 16.17 -19.09 -2.77
C PRO A 360 17.39 -18.17 -2.80
N LYS A 361 17.16 -16.84 -2.75
CA LYS A 361 18.20 -15.80 -2.75
C LYS A 361 18.66 -15.43 -1.32
N ILE A 362 17.89 -15.81 -0.31
CA ILE A 362 18.17 -15.49 1.09
C ILE A 362 19.00 -16.61 1.69
N SER A 363 20.25 -16.30 2.08
CA SER A 363 21.19 -17.26 2.67
C SER A 363 21.21 -17.27 4.20
N ARG A 364 20.42 -16.40 4.85
CA ARG A 364 20.32 -16.28 6.32
C ARG A 364 18.89 -16.03 6.74
N PRO A 365 18.47 -16.39 7.96
CA PRO A 365 17.11 -16.09 8.42
C PRO A 365 16.93 -14.57 8.52
N LEU A 366 16.01 -14.04 7.71
CA LEU A 366 15.60 -12.64 7.72
C LEU A 366 14.10 -12.57 8.03
N THR A 367 13.67 -11.48 8.65
CA THR A 367 12.27 -11.23 9.00
C THR A 367 11.79 -9.90 8.44
N THR A 368 10.46 -9.73 8.35
CA THR A 368 9.85 -8.44 8.03
C THR A 368 10.28 -7.36 9.03
N GLU A 369 10.42 -7.68 10.31
CA GLU A 369 10.95 -6.75 11.30
C GLU A 369 12.38 -6.30 10.96
N TRP A 370 13.27 -7.24 10.59
CA TRP A 370 14.63 -6.90 10.15
C TRP A 370 14.59 -5.92 8.96
N PHE A 371 13.74 -6.21 7.97
CA PHE A 371 13.57 -5.34 6.81
C PHE A 371 13.12 -3.94 7.22
N ALA A 372 12.03 -3.85 8.01
CA ALA A 372 11.47 -2.57 8.45
C ALA A 372 12.48 -1.73 9.22
N ARG A 373 13.25 -2.33 10.14
CA ARG A 373 14.31 -1.64 10.90
C ARG A 373 15.44 -1.15 10.00
N ARG A 374 15.83 -1.94 8.98
CA ARG A 374 16.87 -1.52 8.02
C ARG A 374 16.40 -0.35 7.14
N VAL A 375 15.13 -0.31 6.76
CA VAL A 375 14.54 0.84 6.07
C VAL A 375 14.46 2.04 7.00
N ASP A 376 14.04 1.85 8.25
CA ASP A 376 13.92 2.95 9.22
C ASP A 376 15.30 3.60 9.50
N GLU A 377 16.37 2.83 9.64
CA GLU A 377 17.73 3.38 9.77
C GLU A 377 18.11 4.30 8.58
N ARG A 378 17.72 3.95 7.36
CA ARG A 378 17.94 4.78 6.16
C ARG A 378 17.06 6.02 6.16
N TYR A 379 15.82 5.86 6.57
CA TYR A 379 14.86 6.93 6.70
C TYR A 379 15.35 8.02 7.69
N GLN A 380 15.80 7.61 8.87
CA GLN A 380 16.32 8.53 9.88
C GLN A 380 17.58 9.27 9.38
N ARG A 381 18.50 8.58 8.67
CA ARG A 381 19.65 9.24 8.04
C ARG A 381 19.24 10.28 7.00
N CYS A 382 18.19 9.99 6.20
CA CYS A 382 17.67 10.92 5.23
C CYS A 382 17.06 12.16 5.90
N LEU A 383 16.26 11.98 6.96
CA LEU A 383 15.68 13.09 7.71
C LEU A 383 16.76 14.01 8.28
N THR A 384 17.80 13.44 8.90
CA THR A 384 18.93 14.20 9.45
C THR A 384 19.67 15.00 8.37
N LYS A 385 19.73 14.50 7.13
CA LYS A 385 20.35 15.20 6.01
C LYS A 385 19.48 16.33 5.47
N GLY A 386 18.17 16.24 5.61
CA GLY A 386 17.20 17.16 5.02
C GLY A 386 16.64 18.22 5.97
N GLY A 387 16.86 18.09 7.27
CA GLY A 387 16.55 19.08 8.30
C GLY A 387 17.80 19.78 8.75
#